data_f0064769604d7b33dc396b5778a74083
#
_entry.id   f0064769604d7b33dc396b5778a74083
#
_cell.length_a   1.000
_cell.length_b   1.000
_cell.length_c   1.000
_cell.angle_alpha   90.00
_cell.angle_beta   90.00
_cell.angle_gamma   90.00
#
_symmetry.space_group_name_H-M   'P 1'
#
loop_
_entity.id
_entity.type
_entity.pdbx_description
1 polymer ?
#
loop_
_entity_poly.entity_id
_entity_poly.type
_entity_poly.pdbx_seq_one_letter_code
_entity_poly.pdbx_strand_id
1 'polypeptide(L)'
;MSPRRGPDLPYSVVAAVTPSASRWLVASAKVQGSTFAPEPPKVYDTFNEILDERPSFASIVVNAPIGFRDTLDQGPRTCDVEARKLLGARGRFLHNAPMLSTVLRGTSTPEDHIDAITAHLLKSYAEIGKEMSPFRQRQVYEGNPELSFYFLNGGVPLKRSKKIYEGRQERETILREKLPNIATVLDADLRRVRRQNVLDAAALLATARRVFTRSAKRIPTDGEWDSQGLRMEIVY
;
A
#
# COMPACT_ATOMS: atom_id res chain seq x y z
N MET A 1 -20.31 18.16 19.82
CA MET A 1 -21.09 16.91 19.69
C MET A 1 -20.08 15.77 19.51
N SER A 2 -19.99 14.85 20.47
CA SER A 2 -19.13 13.67 20.32
C SER A 2 -19.68 12.78 19.20
N PRO A 3 -18.84 12.24 18.31
CA PRO A 3 -19.31 11.32 17.28
C PRO A 3 -19.88 10.08 17.96
N ARG A 4 -21.12 9.72 17.63
CA ARG A 4 -21.75 8.48 18.09
C ARG A 4 -20.84 7.32 17.68
N ARG A 5 -20.29 6.59 18.64
CA ARG A 5 -19.68 5.28 18.39
C ARG A 5 -20.75 4.39 17.78
N GLY A 6 -20.49 3.89 16.58
CA GLY A 6 -21.31 2.83 16.00
C GLY A 6 -21.29 1.59 16.91
N PRO A 7 -22.19 0.63 16.69
CA PRO A 7 -22.23 -0.59 17.49
C PRO A 7 -20.83 -1.25 17.52
N ASP A 8 -20.37 -1.66 18.71
CA ASP A 8 -19.10 -2.40 18.86
C ASP A 8 -19.22 -3.72 18.10
N LEU A 9 -18.59 -3.76 16.93
CA LEU A 9 -18.53 -4.98 16.12
C LEU A 9 -17.59 -5.99 16.82
N PRO A 10 -17.90 -7.28 16.79
CA PRO A 10 -17.05 -8.31 17.40
C PRO A 10 -15.73 -8.50 16.63
N TYR A 11 -15.54 -7.80 15.52
CA TYR A 11 -14.38 -7.87 14.64
C TYR A 11 -13.94 -6.45 14.22
N SER A 12 -12.69 -6.34 13.82
CA SER A 12 -12.15 -5.18 13.12
C SER A 12 -11.97 -5.49 11.63
N VAL A 13 -12.05 -4.49 10.78
CA VAL A 13 -11.78 -4.65 9.34
C VAL A 13 -10.46 -3.97 9.01
N VAL A 14 -9.58 -4.69 8.32
CA VAL A 14 -8.31 -4.17 7.78
C VAL A 14 -8.37 -4.11 6.27
N ALA A 15 -7.69 -3.15 5.67
CA ALA A 15 -7.73 -2.95 4.23
C ALA A 15 -6.34 -2.76 3.62
N ALA A 16 -6.21 -3.22 2.39
CA ALA A 16 -5.10 -2.94 1.48
C ALA A 16 -5.62 -2.23 0.25
N VAL A 17 -4.96 -1.17 -0.15
CA VAL A 17 -5.39 -0.28 -1.21
C VAL A 17 -4.30 -0.16 -2.28
N THR A 18 -4.66 -0.33 -3.54
CA THR A 18 -3.72 -0.17 -4.66
C THR A 18 -4.36 0.63 -5.79
N PRO A 19 -3.61 1.54 -6.44
CA PRO A 19 -4.10 2.22 -7.63
C PRO A 19 -4.42 1.22 -8.75
N SER A 20 -5.57 1.40 -9.41
CA SER A 20 -6.01 0.56 -10.52
C SER A 20 -6.62 1.44 -11.61
N ALA A 21 -5.83 1.80 -12.60
CA ALA A 21 -6.12 2.84 -13.58
C ALA A 21 -6.39 4.19 -12.87
N SER A 22 -7.56 4.79 -13.05
CA SER A 22 -7.97 6.03 -12.38
C SER A 22 -8.79 5.81 -11.12
N ARG A 23 -8.79 4.59 -10.58
CA ARG A 23 -9.59 4.17 -9.42
C ARG A 23 -8.73 3.43 -8.40
N TRP A 24 -9.36 2.98 -7.33
CA TRP A 24 -8.72 2.29 -6.22
C TRP A 24 -9.27 0.87 -6.06
N LEU A 25 -8.40 -0.12 -6.09
CA LEU A 25 -8.74 -1.49 -5.72
C LEU A 25 -8.49 -1.67 -4.23
N VAL A 26 -9.49 -2.15 -3.51
CA VAL A 26 -9.43 -2.44 -2.08
C VAL A 26 -9.66 -3.92 -1.84
N ALA A 27 -8.70 -4.58 -1.20
CA ALA A 27 -8.87 -5.88 -0.60
C ALA A 27 -9.04 -5.69 0.91
N SER A 28 -10.06 -6.28 1.52
CA SER A 28 -10.32 -6.18 2.96
C SER A 28 -10.44 -7.53 3.62
N ALA A 29 -10.29 -7.55 4.93
CA ALA A 29 -10.53 -8.74 5.73
C ALA A 29 -11.06 -8.37 7.12
N LYS A 30 -11.99 -9.19 7.63
CA LYS A 30 -12.39 -9.17 9.03
C LYS A 30 -11.34 -9.89 9.87
N VAL A 31 -10.97 -9.26 10.99
CA VAL A 31 -9.99 -9.80 11.95
C VAL A 31 -10.62 -9.85 13.33
N GLN A 32 -10.57 -11.04 13.94
CA GLN A 32 -11.04 -11.27 15.31
C GLN A 32 -10.13 -12.31 15.98
N GLY A 33 -9.32 -11.89 16.95
CA GLY A 33 -8.28 -12.76 17.52
C GLY A 33 -7.34 -13.30 16.44
N SER A 34 -7.23 -14.63 16.31
CA SER A 34 -6.46 -15.30 15.26
C SER A 34 -7.18 -15.40 13.92
N THR A 35 -8.49 -15.20 13.90
CA THR A 35 -9.31 -15.33 12.70
C THR A 35 -8.99 -14.22 11.70
N PHE A 36 -8.79 -14.61 10.45
CA PHE A 36 -8.57 -13.73 9.31
C PHE A 36 -9.49 -14.16 8.19
N ALA A 37 -10.51 -13.36 7.89
CA ALA A 37 -11.54 -13.66 6.91
C ALA A 37 -11.54 -12.60 5.79
N PRO A 38 -10.79 -12.84 4.68
CA PRO A 38 -10.82 -11.96 3.51
C PRO A 38 -12.23 -11.84 2.93
N GLU A 39 -12.55 -10.64 2.45
CA GLU A 39 -13.81 -10.32 1.79
C GLU A 39 -13.59 -10.13 0.28
N PRO A 40 -14.63 -10.25 -0.55
CA PRO A 40 -14.52 -9.93 -1.97
C PRO A 40 -14.00 -8.49 -2.16
N PRO A 41 -13.00 -8.27 -3.01
CA PRO A 41 -12.42 -6.95 -3.19
C PRO A 41 -13.40 -6.00 -3.86
N LYS A 42 -13.28 -4.71 -3.54
CA LYS A 42 -14.11 -3.64 -4.06
C LYS A 42 -13.27 -2.64 -4.86
N VAL A 43 -13.91 -1.91 -5.76
CA VAL A 43 -13.29 -0.81 -6.51
C VAL A 43 -14.01 0.48 -6.15
N TYR A 44 -13.23 1.49 -5.77
CA TYR A 44 -13.71 2.83 -5.39
C TYR A 44 -13.22 3.85 -6.41
N ASP A 45 -14.01 4.87 -6.66
CA ASP A 45 -13.65 5.93 -7.60
C ASP A 45 -12.68 6.93 -6.95
N THR A 46 -12.79 7.18 -5.64
CA THR A 46 -11.93 8.09 -4.90
C THR A 46 -11.34 7.47 -3.63
N PHE A 47 -10.20 7.99 -3.18
CA PHE A 47 -9.59 7.57 -1.91
C PHE A 47 -10.43 7.99 -0.70
N ASN A 48 -11.13 9.12 -0.81
CA ASN A 48 -12.02 9.58 0.26
C ASN A 48 -13.17 8.61 0.54
N GLU A 49 -13.76 7.99 -0.50
CA GLU A 49 -14.78 6.95 -0.33
C GLU A 49 -14.28 5.78 0.53
N ILE A 50 -12.98 5.42 0.39
CA ILE A 50 -12.36 4.37 1.20
C ILE A 50 -12.27 4.79 2.68
N LEU A 51 -11.94 6.06 2.94
CA LEU A 51 -11.86 6.60 4.30
C LEU A 51 -13.24 6.71 4.96
N ASP A 52 -14.28 6.89 4.16
CA ASP A 52 -15.67 7.01 4.59
C ASP A 52 -16.42 5.66 4.69
N GLU A 53 -15.77 4.55 4.30
CA GLU A 53 -16.38 3.21 4.34
C GLU A 53 -16.87 2.84 5.75
N ARG A 54 -17.97 2.12 5.79
CA ARG A 54 -18.56 1.64 7.06
C ARG A 54 -18.81 0.13 7.02
N PRO A 55 -18.35 -0.60 8.03
CA PRO A 55 -17.58 -0.14 9.19
C PRO A 55 -16.19 0.39 8.77
N SER A 56 -15.68 1.40 9.50
CA SER A 56 -14.38 1.99 9.19
C SER A 56 -13.25 0.98 9.32
N PHE A 57 -12.26 1.07 8.46
CA PHE A 57 -11.08 0.22 8.53
C PHE A 57 -10.23 0.56 9.76
N ALA A 58 -9.83 -0.44 10.53
CA ALA A 58 -8.94 -0.28 11.68
C ALA A 58 -7.49 0.02 11.26
N SER A 59 -7.07 -0.49 10.10
CA SER A 59 -5.81 -0.14 9.45
C SER A 59 -5.97 -0.24 7.93
N ILE A 60 -5.34 0.69 7.23
CA ILE A 60 -5.27 0.75 5.77
C ILE A 60 -3.79 0.75 5.38
N VAL A 61 -3.38 -0.17 4.52
CA VAL A 61 -2.06 -0.14 3.89
C VAL A 61 -2.23 0.19 2.42
N VAL A 62 -1.65 1.31 1.99
CA VAL A 62 -1.79 1.80 0.62
C VAL A 62 -0.50 1.65 -0.17
N ASN A 63 -0.61 1.20 -1.43
CA ASN A 63 0.50 1.13 -2.40
C ASN A 63 0.73 2.51 -3.03
N ALA A 64 1.12 3.46 -2.21
CA ALA A 64 1.48 4.80 -2.65
C ALA A 64 2.31 5.47 -1.56
N PRO A 65 3.23 6.38 -1.92
CA PRO A 65 4.05 7.08 -0.94
C PRO A 65 3.24 8.00 -0.04
N ILE A 66 3.61 8.05 1.23
CA ILE A 66 3.11 8.98 2.25
C ILE A 66 4.30 9.73 2.83
N GLY A 67 4.22 11.07 2.78
CA GLY A 67 5.36 11.93 3.11
C GLY A 67 6.36 12.04 1.95
N PHE A 68 6.79 13.26 1.67
CA PHE A 68 7.56 13.59 0.48
C PHE A 68 8.70 14.56 0.80
N ARG A 69 9.80 14.47 0.03
CA ARG A 69 10.86 15.47 0.07
C ARG A 69 10.37 16.79 -0.54
N ASP A 70 10.86 17.89 0.00
CA ASP A 70 10.55 19.22 -0.52
C ASP A 70 11.42 19.58 -1.73
N THR A 71 12.70 19.16 -1.72
CA THR A 71 13.71 19.53 -2.70
C THR A 71 14.55 18.34 -3.14
N LEU A 72 15.13 18.42 -4.35
CA LEU A 72 15.95 17.34 -4.93
C LEU A 72 17.29 17.13 -4.19
N ASP A 73 17.86 18.19 -3.61
CA ASP A 73 19.12 18.13 -2.86
C ASP A 73 18.99 17.32 -1.57
N GLN A 74 17.81 17.13 -1.03
CA GLN A 74 17.55 16.22 0.09
C GLN A 74 17.77 14.74 -0.28
N GLY A 75 17.86 14.43 -1.59
CA GLY A 75 17.97 13.07 -2.08
C GLY A 75 16.70 12.23 -1.89
N PRO A 76 16.75 10.92 -2.16
CA PRO A 76 15.61 10.03 -1.98
C PRO A 76 15.27 9.86 -0.50
N ARG A 77 14.00 9.52 -0.20
CA ARG A 77 13.58 9.17 1.17
C ARG A 77 14.37 7.95 1.67
N THR A 78 14.74 7.95 2.94
CA THR A 78 15.50 6.85 3.56
C THR A 78 14.76 5.51 3.43
N CYS A 79 13.44 5.51 3.60
CA CYS A 79 12.62 4.31 3.41
C CYS A 79 12.74 3.70 2.01
N ASP A 80 12.81 4.52 0.94
CA ASP A 80 12.98 4.03 -0.43
C ASP A 80 14.37 3.41 -0.64
N VAL A 81 15.40 4.01 -0.03
CA VAL A 81 16.78 3.49 -0.10
C VAL A 81 16.89 2.14 0.61
N GLU A 82 16.36 2.04 1.83
CA GLU A 82 16.38 0.80 2.60
C GLU A 82 15.54 -0.30 1.96
N ALA A 83 14.36 0.04 1.43
CA ALA A 83 13.53 -0.91 0.69
C ALA A 83 14.27 -1.52 -0.51
N ARG A 84 15.02 -0.70 -1.27
CA ARG A 84 15.84 -1.20 -2.39
C ARG A 84 16.95 -2.12 -1.93
N LYS A 85 17.60 -1.82 -0.80
CA LYS A 85 18.64 -2.70 -0.23
C LYS A 85 18.06 -4.05 0.16
N LEU A 86 16.90 -4.09 0.82
CA LEU A 86 16.22 -5.34 1.19
C LEU A 86 15.82 -6.17 -0.03
N LEU A 87 15.36 -5.52 -1.09
CA LEU A 87 14.91 -6.18 -2.32
C LEU A 87 16.05 -6.58 -3.26
N GLY A 88 17.29 -6.13 -3.02
CA GLY A 88 18.46 -6.45 -3.83
C GLY A 88 18.22 -6.14 -5.31
N ALA A 89 18.43 -7.11 -6.21
CA ALA A 89 18.21 -6.93 -7.65
C ALA A 89 16.77 -6.51 -8.00
N ARG A 90 15.79 -6.82 -7.16
CA ARG A 90 14.38 -6.41 -7.33
C ARG A 90 14.16 -4.94 -6.94
N GLY A 91 15.05 -4.35 -6.16
CA GLY A 91 14.97 -2.96 -5.72
C GLY A 91 14.90 -1.95 -6.88
N ARG A 92 15.44 -2.28 -8.05
CA ARG A 92 15.33 -1.45 -9.28
C ARG A 92 13.89 -1.18 -9.75
N PHE A 93 12.91 -1.95 -9.27
CA PHE A 93 11.49 -1.79 -9.59
C PHE A 93 10.73 -0.98 -8.52
N LEU A 94 11.42 -0.54 -7.49
CA LEU A 94 10.89 0.40 -6.52
C LEU A 94 11.28 1.81 -6.97
N HIS A 95 10.27 2.56 -7.39
CA HIS A 95 10.44 3.93 -7.89
C HIS A 95 10.64 4.90 -6.72
N ASN A 96 11.35 6.00 -6.97
CA ASN A 96 11.45 7.08 -5.98
C ASN A 96 10.10 7.78 -5.85
N ALA A 97 9.75 8.15 -4.62
CA ALA A 97 8.66 9.09 -4.43
C ALA A 97 9.00 10.43 -5.10
N PRO A 98 8.03 11.10 -5.76
CA PRO A 98 8.24 12.42 -6.33
C PRO A 98 8.41 13.48 -5.23
N MET A 99 8.81 14.70 -5.60
CA MET A 99 8.84 15.83 -4.68
C MET A 99 7.42 16.24 -4.28
N LEU A 100 7.29 16.82 -3.08
CA LEU A 100 6.01 17.33 -2.58
C LEU A 100 5.35 18.29 -3.57
N SER A 101 6.10 19.23 -4.14
CA SER A 101 5.60 20.18 -5.13
C SER A 101 5.01 19.52 -6.37
N THR A 102 5.62 18.43 -6.85
CA THR A 102 5.13 17.64 -7.99
C THR A 102 3.82 16.92 -7.65
N VAL A 103 3.73 16.36 -6.43
CA VAL A 103 2.50 15.70 -5.94
C VAL A 103 1.36 16.71 -5.80
N LEU A 104 1.62 17.86 -5.18
CA LEU A 104 0.60 18.92 -5.01
C LEU A 104 0.10 19.46 -6.34
N ARG A 105 0.95 19.54 -7.34
CA ARG A 105 0.59 19.93 -8.71
C ARG A 105 -0.23 18.85 -9.42
N GLY A 106 0.02 17.58 -9.11
CA GLY A 106 -0.67 16.41 -9.70
C GLY A 106 -0.31 16.13 -11.16
N THR A 107 0.69 16.85 -11.69
CA THR A 107 1.23 16.70 -13.06
C THR A 107 2.74 16.78 -13.01
N SER A 108 3.41 16.13 -13.97
CA SER A 108 4.88 16.17 -14.09
C SER A 108 5.35 17.07 -15.20
N THR A 109 6.53 17.65 -15.00
CA THR A 109 7.34 18.35 -16.01
C THR A 109 8.67 17.62 -16.19
N PRO A 110 9.46 17.89 -17.24
CA PRO A 110 10.78 17.27 -17.42
C PRO A 110 11.73 17.53 -16.24
N GLU A 111 11.60 18.65 -15.56
CA GLU A 111 12.43 19.08 -14.44
C GLU A 111 12.18 18.28 -13.16
N ASP A 112 11.05 17.57 -13.07
CA ASP A 112 10.75 16.72 -11.90
C ASP A 112 11.58 15.44 -11.84
N HIS A 113 12.27 15.08 -12.93
CA HIS A 113 13.14 13.90 -13.02
C HIS A 113 12.49 12.59 -12.52
N ILE A 114 11.18 12.42 -12.74
CA ILE A 114 10.44 11.21 -12.38
C ILE A 114 10.29 10.26 -13.57
N ASP A 115 10.21 8.97 -13.28
CA ASP A 115 9.97 7.95 -14.31
C ASP A 115 8.51 7.93 -14.79
N ALA A 116 8.28 7.31 -15.95
CA ALA A 116 6.96 7.25 -16.58
C ALA A 116 5.89 6.55 -15.71
N ILE A 117 6.28 5.60 -14.84
CA ILE A 117 5.34 4.90 -13.97
C ILE A 117 4.90 5.85 -12.85
N THR A 118 5.84 6.53 -12.22
CA THR A 118 5.56 7.56 -11.22
C THR A 118 4.70 8.68 -11.80
N ALA A 119 5.00 9.17 -13.00
CA ALA A 119 4.20 10.18 -13.69
C ALA A 119 2.75 9.71 -13.92
N HIS A 120 2.55 8.45 -14.29
CA HIS A 120 1.21 7.87 -14.46
C HIS A 120 0.41 7.78 -13.15
N LEU A 121 1.09 7.64 -12.01
CA LEU A 121 0.47 7.51 -10.68
C LEU A 121 0.29 8.85 -9.95
N LEU A 122 0.79 9.97 -10.49
CA LEU A 122 0.75 11.26 -9.79
C LEU A 122 -0.63 11.70 -9.35
N LYS A 123 -1.67 11.45 -10.15
CA LYS A 123 -3.05 11.77 -9.76
C LYS A 123 -3.47 11.02 -8.50
N SER A 124 -3.13 9.74 -8.40
CA SER A 124 -3.40 8.94 -7.21
C SER A 124 -2.58 9.42 -6.02
N TYR A 125 -1.32 9.79 -6.22
CA TYR A 125 -0.48 10.35 -5.16
C TYR A 125 -0.99 11.71 -4.67
N ALA A 126 -1.43 12.57 -5.58
CA ALA A 126 -2.03 13.86 -5.25
C ALA A 126 -3.34 13.70 -4.47
N GLU A 127 -4.14 12.71 -4.83
CA GLU A 127 -5.39 12.40 -4.12
C GLU A 127 -5.11 11.96 -2.68
N ILE A 128 -4.17 11.02 -2.47
CA ILE A 128 -3.73 10.63 -1.13
C ILE A 128 -3.15 11.83 -0.38
N GLY A 129 -2.24 12.59 -1.00
CA GLY A 129 -1.61 13.75 -0.38
C GLY A 129 -2.61 14.77 0.17
N LYS A 130 -3.76 14.97 -0.50
CA LYS A 130 -4.85 15.85 -0.02
C LYS A 130 -5.55 15.31 1.22
N GLU A 131 -5.65 13.99 1.33
CA GLU A 131 -6.36 13.32 2.41
C GLU A 131 -5.47 13.03 3.62
N MET A 132 -4.14 12.99 3.45
CA MET A 132 -3.23 12.63 4.54
C MET A 132 -2.99 13.79 5.51
N SER A 133 -2.89 13.42 6.77
CA SER A 133 -2.49 14.29 7.87
C SER A 133 -1.79 13.42 8.94
N PRO A 134 -1.03 14.00 9.88
CA PRO A 134 -0.43 13.24 10.97
C PRO A 134 -1.45 12.45 11.80
N PHE A 135 -2.69 12.93 11.88
CA PHE A 135 -3.78 12.21 12.54
C PHE A 135 -4.22 10.98 11.73
N ARG A 136 -4.44 11.13 10.42
CA ARG A 136 -4.85 10.03 9.52
C ARG A 136 -3.76 8.99 9.35
N GLN A 137 -2.49 9.37 9.47
CA GLN A 137 -1.36 8.43 9.42
C GLN A 137 -1.32 7.44 10.60
N ARG A 138 -2.16 7.61 11.61
CA ARG A 138 -2.38 6.59 12.66
C ARG A 138 -3.18 5.38 12.14
N GLN A 139 -3.88 5.53 11.02
CA GLN A 139 -4.74 4.52 10.43
C GLN A 139 -4.29 4.12 9.03
N VAL A 140 -3.70 5.04 8.28
CA VAL A 140 -3.26 4.84 6.88
C VAL A 140 -1.74 4.79 6.84
N TYR A 141 -1.20 3.70 6.28
CA TYR A 141 0.23 3.40 6.23
C TYR A 141 0.66 3.18 4.79
N GLU A 142 1.84 3.67 4.45
CA GLU A 142 2.48 3.32 3.18
C GLU A 142 2.96 1.87 3.23
N GLY A 143 2.64 1.08 2.20
CA GLY A 143 3.17 -0.24 2.00
C GLY A 143 3.65 -0.45 0.58
N ASN A 144 4.51 -1.44 0.40
CA ASN A 144 4.99 -1.82 -0.92
C ASN A 144 4.76 -3.30 -1.17
N PRO A 145 4.08 -3.71 -2.27
CA PRO A 145 3.79 -5.12 -2.55
C PRO A 145 5.02 -6.02 -2.65
N GLU A 146 6.14 -5.52 -3.21
CA GLU A 146 7.37 -6.33 -3.30
C GLU A 146 7.99 -6.58 -1.90
N LEU A 147 7.89 -5.62 -0.97
CA LEU A 147 8.31 -5.82 0.43
C LEU A 147 7.35 -6.74 1.18
N SER A 148 6.04 -6.67 0.91
CA SER A 148 5.08 -7.62 1.45
C SER A 148 5.39 -9.05 0.99
N PHE A 149 5.70 -9.25 -0.30
CA PHE A 149 6.14 -10.54 -0.81
C PHE A 149 7.50 -10.97 -0.25
N TYR A 150 8.45 -10.06 -0.12
CA TYR A 150 9.73 -10.34 0.54
C TYR A 150 9.51 -10.92 1.93
N PHE A 151 8.63 -10.32 2.72
CA PHE A 151 8.30 -10.84 4.04
C PHE A 151 7.61 -12.20 3.98
N LEU A 152 6.58 -12.36 3.15
CA LEU A 152 5.83 -13.61 2.99
C LEU A 152 6.72 -14.77 2.52
N ASN A 153 7.76 -14.47 1.76
CA ASN A 153 8.77 -15.40 1.25
C ASN A 153 9.96 -15.59 2.21
N GLY A 154 9.79 -15.32 3.50
CA GLY A 154 10.81 -15.57 4.52
C GLY A 154 12.03 -14.65 4.45
N GLY A 155 11.89 -13.43 3.93
CA GLY A 155 12.99 -12.47 3.81
C GLY A 155 13.84 -12.68 2.55
N VAL A 156 13.30 -13.35 1.54
CA VAL A 156 13.98 -13.59 0.25
C VAL A 156 13.19 -12.86 -0.86
N PRO A 157 13.83 -11.97 -1.63
CA PRO A 157 13.17 -11.32 -2.76
C PRO A 157 12.70 -12.30 -3.82
N LEU A 158 11.55 -12.03 -4.45
CA LEU A 158 11.04 -12.87 -5.53
C LEU A 158 11.93 -12.77 -6.77
N LYS A 159 12.12 -13.90 -7.46
CA LYS A 159 13.01 -13.94 -8.62
C LYS A 159 12.38 -13.38 -9.88
N ARG A 160 11.08 -13.63 -10.08
CA ARG A 160 10.40 -13.34 -11.36
C ARG A 160 9.55 -12.06 -11.31
N SER A 161 9.45 -11.40 -12.45
CA SER A 161 8.62 -10.20 -12.59
C SER A 161 7.13 -10.57 -12.60
N LYS A 162 6.30 -9.81 -11.89
CA LYS A 162 4.84 -9.94 -11.95
C LYS A 162 4.23 -9.63 -13.32
N LYS A 163 5.01 -9.07 -14.25
CA LYS A 163 4.58 -8.79 -15.63
C LYS A 163 4.48 -10.07 -16.47
N ILE A 164 5.24 -11.11 -16.15
CA ILE A 164 5.20 -12.41 -16.83
C ILE A 164 4.31 -13.40 -16.08
N TYR A 165 3.85 -14.44 -16.77
CA TYR A 165 2.94 -15.44 -16.22
C TYR A 165 3.54 -16.15 -15.00
N GLU A 166 4.75 -16.67 -15.12
CA GLU A 166 5.44 -17.44 -14.07
C GLU A 166 5.65 -16.60 -12.80
N GLY A 167 5.91 -15.31 -12.96
CA GLY A 167 6.05 -14.41 -11.79
C GLY A 167 4.71 -14.11 -11.10
N ARG A 168 3.61 -14.15 -11.83
CA ARG A 168 2.26 -14.09 -11.21
C ARG A 168 1.93 -15.39 -10.50
N GLN A 169 2.26 -16.55 -11.08
CA GLN A 169 2.05 -17.86 -10.44
C GLN A 169 2.88 -17.99 -9.15
N GLU A 170 4.16 -17.57 -9.17
CA GLU A 170 5.01 -17.54 -7.99
C GLU A 170 4.34 -16.77 -6.83
N ARG A 171 3.79 -15.58 -7.11
CA ARG A 171 3.09 -14.75 -6.13
C ARG A 171 1.80 -15.38 -5.64
N GLU A 172 1.01 -15.93 -6.54
CA GLU A 172 -0.26 -16.56 -6.22
C GLU A 172 -0.06 -17.79 -5.32
N THR A 173 0.93 -18.62 -5.61
CA THR A 173 1.29 -19.77 -4.77
C THR A 173 1.62 -19.33 -3.35
N ILE A 174 2.51 -18.33 -3.20
CA ILE A 174 2.87 -17.80 -1.87
C ILE A 174 1.64 -17.27 -1.12
N LEU A 175 0.77 -16.52 -1.78
CA LEU A 175 -0.42 -15.97 -1.14
C LEU A 175 -1.37 -17.08 -0.66
N ARG A 176 -1.62 -18.09 -1.49
CA ARG A 176 -2.49 -19.22 -1.13
C ARG A 176 -1.92 -20.06 0.01
N GLU A 177 -0.60 -20.21 0.07
CA GLU A 177 0.08 -20.95 1.15
C GLU A 177 0.12 -20.18 2.47
N LYS A 178 0.29 -18.86 2.43
CA LYS A 178 0.55 -18.04 3.62
C LYS A 178 -0.70 -17.36 4.19
N LEU A 179 -1.75 -17.20 3.40
CA LEU A 179 -2.94 -16.47 3.82
C LEU A 179 -4.19 -17.37 3.75
N PRO A 180 -4.81 -17.69 4.90
CA PRO A 180 -6.03 -18.48 4.90
C PRO A 180 -7.15 -17.76 4.13
N ASN A 181 -7.93 -18.52 3.37
CA ASN A 181 -9.10 -18.06 2.62
C ASN A 181 -8.84 -16.93 1.60
N ILE A 182 -7.59 -16.69 1.20
CA ILE A 182 -7.23 -15.63 0.25
C ILE A 182 -7.85 -15.84 -1.14
N ALA A 183 -8.33 -17.04 -1.43
CA ALA A 183 -9.09 -17.35 -2.65
C ALA A 183 -10.25 -16.38 -2.87
N THR A 184 -10.92 -15.94 -1.80
CA THR A 184 -11.98 -14.93 -1.86
C THR A 184 -11.55 -13.63 -2.58
N VAL A 185 -10.28 -13.23 -2.38
CA VAL A 185 -9.71 -12.06 -3.06
C VAL A 185 -9.16 -12.42 -4.43
N LEU A 186 -8.43 -13.53 -4.52
CA LEU A 186 -7.71 -13.91 -5.73
C LEU A 186 -8.63 -14.35 -6.87
N ASP A 187 -9.73 -15.02 -6.55
CA ASP A 187 -10.64 -15.61 -7.54
C ASP A 187 -11.87 -14.73 -7.82
N ALA A 188 -11.90 -13.51 -7.28
CA ALA A 188 -12.97 -12.56 -7.53
C ALA A 188 -12.99 -12.12 -9.01
N ASP A 189 -14.19 -12.10 -9.61
CA ASP A 189 -14.40 -11.57 -10.96
C ASP A 189 -14.41 -10.04 -10.94
N LEU A 190 -13.27 -9.45 -11.21
CA LEU A 190 -13.07 -8.01 -11.24
C LEU A 190 -12.85 -7.52 -12.67
N ARG A 191 -13.93 -7.08 -13.29
CA ARG A 191 -13.86 -6.50 -14.64
C ARG A 191 -12.94 -5.28 -14.65
N ARG A 192 -12.06 -5.20 -15.66
CA ARG A 192 -11.11 -4.08 -15.87
C ARG A 192 -10.04 -3.90 -14.79
N VAL A 193 -9.85 -4.86 -13.88
CA VAL A 193 -8.74 -4.89 -12.93
C VAL A 193 -7.68 -5.87 -13.41
N ARG A 194 -6.43 -5.41 -13.48
CA ARG A 194 -5.31 -6.28 -13.90
C ARG A 194 -5.00 -7.29 -12.79
N ARG A 195 -4.74 -8.55 -13.14
CA ARG A 195 -4.37 -9.61 -12.20
C ARG A 195 -3.23 -9.19 -11.27
N GLN A 196 -2.23 -8.49 -11.76
CA GLN A 196 -1.12 -8.00 -10.93
C GLN A 196 -1.58 -7.07 -9.81
N ASN A 197 -2.61 -6.24 -10.02
CA ASN A 197 -3.12 -5.34 -8.98
C ASN A 197 -3.85 -6.14 -7.88
N VAL A 198 -4.53 -7.23 -8.25
CA VAL A 198 -5.17 -8.13 -7.28
C VAL A 198 -4.10 -8.82 -6.41
N LEU A 199 -3.02 -9.30 -7.01
CA LEU A 199 -1.90 -9.90 -6.29
C LEU A 199 -1.21 -8.89 -5.36
N ASP A 200 -1.03 -7.64 -5.82
CA ASP A 200 -0.45 -6.56 -5.03
C ASP A 200 -1.35 -6.22 -3.82
N ALA A 201 -2.67 -6.08 -4.03
CA ALA A 201 -3.63 -5.84 -2.95
C ALA A 201 -3.67 -6.99 -1.94
N ALA A 202 -3.65 -8.25 -2.40
CA ALA A 202 -3.62 -9.42 -1.53
C ALA A 202 -2.34 -9.49 -0.67
N ALA A 203 -1.18 -9.14 -1.23
CA ALA A 203 0.07 -9.09 -0.48
C ALA A 203 0.06 -7.98 0.58
N LEU A 204 -0.44 -6.78 0.22
CA LEU A 204 -0.59 -5.68 1.16
C LEU A 204 -1.63 -5.97 2.25
N LEU A 205 -2.64 -6.79 1.98
CA LEU A 205 -3.63 -7.19 2.97
C LEU A 205 -3.00 -8.01 4.11
N ALA A 206 -2.00 -8.84 3.80
CA ALA A 206 -1.17 -9.49 4.81
C ALA A 206 -0.43 -8.47 5.68
N THR A 207 0.11 -7.42 5.06
CA THR A 207 0.78 -6.34 5.80
C THR A 207 -0.22 -5.54 6.64
N ALA A 208 -1.43 -5.24 6.13
CA ALA A 208 -2.47 -4.55 6.88
C ALA A 208 -2.90 -5.33 8.14
N ARG A 209 -3.03 -6.66 8.04
CA ARG A 209 -3.23 -7.52 9.20
C ARG A 209 -2.09 -7.38 10.22
N ARG A 210 -0.84 -7.37 9.75
CA ARG A 210 0.33 -7.27 10.63
C ARG A 210 0.45 -5.90 11.28
N VAL A 211 0.08 -4.83 10.59
CA VAL A 211 -0.04 -3.49 11.18
C VAL A 211 -1.06 -3.51 12.32
N PHE A 212 -2.23 -4.05 12.08
CA PHE A 212 -3.29 -4.17 13.07
C PHE A 212 -2.86 -5.00 14.29
N THR A 213 -2.17 -6.12 14.08
CA THR A 213 -1.65 -6.98 15.16
C THR A 213 -0.31 -6.50 15.74
N ARG A 214 0.19 -5.33 15.35
CA ARG A 214 1.46 -4.72 15.79
C ARG A 214 2.69 -5.60 15.52
N SER A 215 2.66 -6.41 14.47
CA SER A 215 3.74 -7.31 14.05
C SER A 215 4.39 -6.91 12.71
N ALA A 216 3.96 -5.82 12.11
CA ALA A 216 4.58 -5.27 10.91
C ALA A 216 5.96 -4.68 11.23
N LYS A 217 6.90 -4.88 10.31
CA LYS A 217 8.18 -4.19 10.30
C LYS A 217 8.03 -2.83 9.63
N ARG A 218 8.94 -1.90 9.94
CA ARG A 218 8.97 -0.54 9.40
C ARG A 218 10.38 -0.20 8.94
N ILE A 219 10.48 0.56 7.90
CA ILE A 219 11.71 1.19 7.41
C ILE A 219 11.44 2.67 7.09
N PRO A 220 12.37 3.57 7.45
CA PRO A 220 13.52 3.32 8.32
C PRO A 220 13.09 3.02 9.77
N THR A 221 14.01 2.46 10.55
CA THR A 221 13.80 2.24 12.00
C THR A 221 13.74 3.58 12.73
N ASP A 222 14.62 4.50 12.36
CA ASP A 222 14.63 5.86 12.87
C ASP A 222 13.64 6.69 12.07
N GLY A 223 12.76 7.41 12.76
CA GLY A 223 11.71 8.17 12.13
C GLY A 223 12.27 9.30 11.26
N GLU A 224 11.70 9.45 10.07
CA GLU A 224 11.95 10.56 9.16
C GLU A 224 10.61 11.23 8.83
N TRP A 225 10.55 12.56 8.84
CA TRP A 225 9.32 13.33 8.61
C TRP A 225 9.51 14.33 7.49
N ASP A 226 8.44 14.58 6.76
CA ASP A 226 8.38 15.66 5.79
C ASP A 226 8.01 17.00 6.46
N SER A 227 7.96 18.07 5.65
CA SER A 227 7.59 19.41 6.12
C SER A 227 6.14 19.55 6.58
N GLN A 228 5.27 18.59 6.24
CA GLN A 228 3.89 18.53 6.68
C GLN A 228 3.71 17.71 7.97
N GLY A 229 4.80 17.16 8.52
CA GLY A 229 4.78 16.33 9.72
C GLY A 229 4.34 14.89 9.46
N LEU A 230 4.32 14.45 8.20
CA LEU A 230 4.05 13.07 7.83
C LEU A 230 5.33 12.24 7.92
N ARG A 231 5.22 11.03 8.47
CA ARG A 231 6.33 10.09 8.48
C ARG A 231 6.58 9.54 7.07
N MET A 232 7.82 9.61 6.64
CA MET A 232 8.32 8.93 5.45
C MET A 232 8.77 7.52 5.83
N GLU A 233 7.83 6.59 5.94
CA GLU A 233 8.10 5.20 6.34
C GLU A 233 7.31 4.22 5.46
N ILE A 234 7.87 3.03 5.23
CA ILE A 234 7.17 1.91 4.58
C ILE A 234 6.97 0.79 5.60
N VAL A 235 5.73 0.28 5.70
CA VAL A 235 5.42 -0.89 6.53
C VAL A 235 5.38 -2.17 5.68
N TYR A 236 5.87 -3.31 6.24
CA TYR A 236 5.89 -4.59 5.55
C TYR A 236 5.90 -5.80 6.50
#